data_48d92e187a84f54ae077fe1a9ff48e9b
#
_entry.id   48d92e187a84f54ae077fe1a9ff48e9b
#
_cell.length_a   1.000
_cell.length_b   1.000
_cell.length_c   1.000
_cell.angle_alpha   90.00
_cell.angle_beta   90.00
_cell.angle_gamma   90.00
#
_symmetry.space_group_name_H-M   'P 1'
#
loop_
_entity.id
_entity.type
_entity.pdbx_description
1 polymer ?
#
loop_
_entity_poly.entity_id
_entity_poly.type
_entity_poly.pdbx_seq_one_letter_code
_entity_poly.pdbx_strand_id
1 'polypeptide(L)'
;MKLDSLPKIKGSTHRHKVLGRGRGTGHGKTSGRGHKGMKARSGGGHRPGFEGGQMPLYRRLPHRGFKNVNRVDYAVLNVRDFQELEGKSFGPEELKAAGVLRSAAPLLKVLGTGDLTRAVTVKAHRFSKEAKAKIEKAGGKAILIESPKTTAAE
;
A
#
# COMPACT_ATOMS: atom_id res chain seq x y z
N MET A 1 25.45 -7.77 -13.97
CA MET A 1 24.18 -7.85 -14.73
C MET A 1 23.77 -6.42 -15.08
N LYS A 2 23.52 -6.08 -16.35
CA LYS A 2 23.12 -4.72 -16.76
C LYS A 2 21.60 -4.66 -16.81
N LEU A 3 21.01 -3.46 -16.59
CA LEU A 3 19.55 -3.26 -16.61
C LEU A 3 18.91 -3.56 -17.97
N ASP A 4 19.66 -3.35 -19.05
CA ASP A 4 19.24 -3.64 -20.43
C ASP A 4 19.24 -5.14 -20.77
N SER A 5 19.97 -5.95 -20.00
CA SER A 5 20.07 -7.41 -20.21
C SER A 5 19.05 -8.25 -19.43
N LEU A 6 18.11 -7.60 -18.74
CA LEU A 6 17.06 -8.29 -18.00
C LEU A 6 16.07 -8.94 -18.97
N PRO A 7 15.80 -10.26 -18.84
CA PRO A 7 14.83 -10.96 -19.69
C PRO A 7 13.42 -10.45 -19.40
N LYS A 8 12.66 -10.20 -20.44
CA LYS A 8 11.23 -9.85 -20.32
C LYS A 8 10.45 -11.08 -19.84
N ILE A 9 9.57 -10.86 -18.87
CA ILE A 9 8.67 -11.91 -18.40
C ILE A 9 7.73 -12.32 -19.54
N LYS A 10 7.57 -13.64 -19.78
CA LYS A 10 6.68 -14.16 -20.82
C LYS A 10 5.26 -13.65 -20.61
N GLY A 11 4.67 -13.02 -21.63
CA GLY A 11 3.33 -12.42 -21.57
C GLY A 11 3.29 -10.96 -21.15
N SER A 12 4.39 -10.33 -20.73
CA SER A 12 4.43 -8.91 -20.37
C SER A 12 4.32 -7.96 -21.58
N THR A 13 4.59 -8.46 -22.78
CA THR A 13 4.51 -7.67 -24.02
C THR A 13 3.63 -8.36 -25.04
N HIS A 14 2.74 -7.62 -25.67
CA HIS A 14 1.93 -8.07 -26.79
C HIS A 14 2.45 -7.48 -28.09
N ARG A 15 2.31 -8.26 -29.19
CA ARG A 15 2.62 -7.75 -30.53
C ARG A 15 1.75 -6.54 -30.83
N HIS A 16 2.35 -5.47 -31.34
CA HIS A 16 1.61 -4.28 -31.78
C HIS A 16 0.60 -4.67 -32.86
N LYS A 17 -0.68 -4.35 -32.64
CA LYS A 17 -1.77 -4.61 -33.57
C LYS A 17 -2.12 -3.35 -34.32
N VAL A 18 -1.94 -3.36 -35.64
CA VAL A 18 -2.30 -2.24 -36.51
C VAL A 18 -3.77 -2.35 -36.91
N LEU A 19 -4.55 -1.33 -36.64
CA LEU A 19 -5.97 -1.26 -36.92
C LEU A 19 -6.26 -0.39 -38.16
N GLY A 20 -7.39 -0.67 -38.87
CA GLY A 20 -7.84 0.14 -39.98
C GLY A 20 -6.96 0.06 -41.24
N ARG A 21 -6.31 -1.06 -41.52
CA ARG A 21 -5.41 -1.26 -42.67
C ARG A 21 -5.92 -2.31 -43.67
N GLY A 22 -7.16 -2.15 -44.10
CA GLY A 22 -7.80 -2.99 -45.13
C GLY A 22 -8.51 -4.24 -44.54
N ARG A 23 -9.25 -4.90 -45.43
CA ARG A 23 -10.14 -6.03 -45.05
C ARG A 23 -9.36 -7.28 -44.67
N GLY A 24 -8.23 -7.55 -45.31
CA GLY A 24 -7.44 -8.77 -45.07
C GLY A 24 -6.82 -8.90 -43.67
N THR A 25 -6.73 -7.79 -42.93
CA THR A 25 -6.19 -7.82 -41.55
C THR A 25 -7.20 -8.30 -40.51
N GLY A 26 -8.49 -8.46 -40.87
CA GLY A 26 -9.58 -8.71 -39.92
C GLY A 26 -9.93 -7.53 -39.01
N HIS A 27 -9.18 -6.45 -39.06
CA HIS A 27 -9.38 -5.23 -38.26
C HIS A 27 -9.55 -3.97 -39.13
N GLY A 28 -10.01 -4.16 -40.37
CA GLY A 28 -10.36 -3.08 -41.30
C GLY A 28 -11.64 -2.37 -40.86
N LYS A 29 -12.13 -1.47 -41.73
CA LYS A 29 -13.41 -0.71 -41.61
C LYS A 29 -13.67 -0.11 -40.22
N THR A 30 -14.19 -0.88 -39.28
CA THR A 30 -14.60 -0.43 -37.93
C THR A 30 -13.53 -0.57 -36.85
N SER A 31 -12.38 -1.18 -37.18
CA SER A 31 -11.24 -1.36 -36.27
C SER A 31 -11.60 -2.04 -34.91
N GLY A 32 -12.62 -2.92 -34.92
CA GLY A 32 -13.14 -3.60 -33.73
C GLY A 32 -14.06 -2.77 -32.83
N ARG A 33 -14.42 -1.54 -33.25
CA ARG A 33 -15.30 -0.66 -32.46
C ARG A 33 -16.80 -0.86 -32.73
N GLY A 34 -17.15 -1.62 -33.76
CA GLY A 34 -18.55 -1.82 -34.17
C GLY A 34 -19.14 -0.59 -34.85
N HIS A 35 -20.48 -0.51 -34.89
CA HIS A 35 -21.24 0.57 -35.55
C HIS A 35 -21.95 1.44 -34.51
N LYS A 36 -22.04 2.75 -34.75
CA LYS A 36 -22.91 3.75 -34.10
C LYS A 36 -22.84 3.90 -32.56
N GLY A 37 -22.31 2.99 -31.78
CA GLY A 37 -22.26 3.11 -30.31
C GLY A 37 -21.38 4.27 -29.80
N MET A 38 -21.57 4.70 -28.57
CA MET A 38 -20.77 5.74 -27.94
C MET A 38 -19.28 5.41 -27.96
N LYS A 39 -18.89 4.16 -27.75
CA LYS A 39 -17.50 3.71 -27.79
C LYS A 39 -16.87 3.72 -29.19
N ALA A 40 -17.68 3.84 -30.25
CA ALA A 40 -17.18 3.95 -31.62
C ALA A 40 -16.75 5.37 -32.00
N ARG A 41 -17.16 6.39 -31.25
CA ARG A 41 -16.86 7.79 -31.50
C ARG A 41 -15.50 8.19 -30.90
N SER A 42 -14.92 9.26 -31.38
CA SER A 42 -13.72 9.86 -30.80
C SER A 42 -14.03 10.39 -29.40
N GLY A 43 -13.17 10.08 -28.42
CA GLY A 43 -13.38 10.45 -27.03
C GLY A 43 -14.59 9.77 -26.36
N GLY A 44 -15.27 8.87 -27.07
CA GLY A 44 -16.46 8.20 -26.59
C GLY A 44 -16.15 7.17 -25.48
N GLY A 45 -17.03 7.15 -24.49
CA GLY A 45 -16.97 6.21 -23.39
C GLY A 45 -17.93 6.62 -22.27
N HIS A 46 -18.40 5.66 -21.54
CA HIS A 46 -19.17 5.95 -20.33
C HIS A 46 -18.23 6.32 -19.20
N ARG A 47 -18.58 7.36 -18.43
CA ARG A 47 -17.89 7.67 -17.18
C ARG A 47 -17.99 6.47 -16.23
N PRO A 48 -16.97 6.23 -15.38
CA PRO A 48 -17.02 5.16 -14.37
C PRO A 48 -18.28 5.25 -13.52
N GLY A 49 -18.92 4.10 -13.27
CA GLY A 49 -20.15 4.03 -12.48
C GLY A 49 -21.44 4.47 -13.18
N PHE A 50 -21.44 4.69 -14.52
CA PHE A 50 -22.65 4.96 -15.26
C PHE A 50 -23.44 3.68 -15.49
N GLU A 51 -24.74 3.68 -15.11
CA GLU A 51 -25.66 2.55 -15.15
C GLU A 51 -26.84 2.78 -16.11
N GLY A 52 -26.57 3.34 -17.30
CA GLY A 52 -27.60 3.51 -18.34
C GLY A 52 -28.72 4.50 -18.01
N GLY A 53 -28.55 5.39 -17.06
CA GLY A 53 -29.56 6.34 -16.57
C GLY A 53 -30.20 5.93 -15.26
N GLN A 54 -30.07 4.67 -14.84
CA GLN A 54 -30.43 4.22 -13.49
C GLN A 54 -29.54 4.92 -12.46
N MET A 55 -30.10 5.23 -11.26
CA MET A 55 -29.31 5.81 -10.17
C MET A 55 -28.13 4.89 -9.82
N PRO A 56 -26.89 5.40 -9.91
CA PRO A 56 -25.70 4.58 -9.64
C PRO A 56 -25.70 3.97 -8.25
N LEU A 57 -25.17 2.75 -8.11
CA LEU A 57 -25.15 1.99 -6.85
C LEU A 57 -24.55 2.81 -5.69
N TYR A 58 -23.46 3.56 -5.93
CA TYR A 58 -22.84 4.38 -4.89
C TYR A 58 -23.74 5.49 -4.34
N ARG A 59 -24.78 5.91 -5.10
CA ARG A 59 -25.79 6.87 -4.64
C ARG A 59 -26.98 6.21 -3.96
N ARG A 60 -27.25 4.93 -4.27
CA ARG A 60 -28.33 4.17 -3.63
C ARG A 60 -27.94 3.64 -2.26
N LEU A 61 -26.63 3.42 -2.03
CA LEU A 61 -26.16 2.95 -0.75
C LEU A 61 -26.19 4.08 0.30
N PRO A 62 -26.74 3.82 1.49
CA PRO A 62 -26.69 4.81 2.57
C PRO A 62 -25.25 5.12 2.97
N HIS A 63 -24.97 6.38 3.23
CA HIS A 63 -23.69 6.79 3.80
C HIS A 63 -23.56 6.26 5.24
N ARG A 64 -22.40 5.66 5.55
CA ARG A 64 -22.15 5.07 6.86
C ARG A 64 -20.89 5.65 7.47
N GLY A 65 -20.94 5.76 8.80
CA GLY A 65 -19.80 6.15 9.62
C GLY A 65 -19.44 7.62 9.53
N PHE A 66 -18.39 7.95 10.22
CA PHE A 66 -17.82 9.29 10.28
C PHE A 66 -16.29 9.19 10.39
N LYS A 67 -15.60 10.26 10.08
CA LYS A 67 -14.16 10.36 10.24
C LYS A 67 -13.85 10.89 11.63
N ASN A 68 -13.20 10.07 12.47
CA ASN A 68 -12.76 10.51 13.79
C ASN A 68 -11.60 11.51 13.64
N VAL A 69 -11.83 12.75 14.08
CA VAL A 69 -10.85 13.84 14.02
C VAL A 69 -9.65 13.55 14.93
N ASN A 70 -9.89 12.88 16.08
CA ASN A 70 -8.86 12.53 17.06
C ASN A 70 -8.17 11.20 16.78
N ARG A 71 -8.27 10.68 15.56
CA ARG A 71 -7.60 9.44 15.17
C ARG A 71 -6.09 9.63 15.15
N VAL A 72 -5.39 8.79 15.90
CA VAL A 72 -3.93 8.73 15.89
C VAL A 72 -3.50 7.50 15.10
N ASP A 73 -2.83 7.72 13.99
CA ASP A 73 -2.32 6.64 13.14
C ASP A 73 -0.89 6.28 13.53
N TYR A 74 -0.64 4.97 13.64
CA TYR A 74 0.67 4.40 13.94
C TYR A 74 1.17 3.59 12.75
N ALA A 75 2.45 3.70 12.45
CA ALA A 75 3.14 2.68 11.69
C ALA A 75 3.26 1.42 12.56
N VAL A 76 2.88 0.29 12.02
CA VAL A 76 2.89 -0.98 12.74
C VAL A 76 4.04 -1.84 12.25
N LEU A 77 4.85 -2.36 13.18
CA LEU A 77 5.86 -3.38 12.94
C LEU A 77 5.61 -4.59 13.85
N ASN A 78 5.87 -5.77 13.35
CA ASN A 78 5.78 -7.01 14.11
C ASN A 78 7.14 -7.43 14.66
N VAL A 79 7.11 -8.24 15.72
CA VAL A 79 8.35 -8.77 16.34
C VAL A 79 9.17 -9.57 15.34
N ARG A 80 8.56 -10.31 14.41
CA ARG A 80 9.26 -11.05 13.34
C ARG A 80 10.10 -10.16 12.43
N ASP A 81 9.65 -8.93 12.17
CA ASP A 81 10.31 -8.02 11.23
C ASP A 81 11.71 -7.62 11.77
N PHE A 82 11.86 -7.56 13.09
CA PHE A 82 13.15 -7.32 13.73
C PHE A 82 14.11 -8.51 13.64
N GLN A 83 13.63 -9.71 13.36
CA GLN A 83 14.49 -10.88 13.13
C GLN A 83 15.26 -10.77 11.80
N GLU A 84 14.65 -10.17 10.79
CA GLU A 84 15.20 -10.02 9.45
C GLU A 84 16.13 -8.81 9.33
N LEU A 85 15.97 -7.82 10.19
CA LEU A 85 16.74 -6.57 10.16
C LEU A 85 18.11 -6.75 10.80
N GLU A 86 19.15 -6.21 10.17
CA GLU A 86 20.49 -6.18 10.74
C GLU A 86 20.60 -5.06 11.79
N GLY A 87 21.16 -5.38 12.98
CA GLY A 87 21.35 -4.42 14.05
C GLY A 87 20.89 -4.94 15.42
N LYS A 88 21.27 -4.22 16.48
CA LYS A 88 20.92 -4.50 17.88
C LYS A 88 20.00 -3.44 18.49
N SER A 89 19.97 -2.24 17.92
CA SER A 89 19.09 -1.15 18.33
C SER A 89 18.20 -0.73 17.17
N PHE A 90 16.94 -0.46 17.45
CA PHE A 90 15.95 -0.07 16.45
C PHE A 90 15.13 1.11 16.97
N GLY A 91 15.39 2.28 16.43
CA GLY A 91 14.62 3.49 16.62
C GLY A 91 13.80 3.85 15.38
N PRO A 92 12.85 4.77 15.46
CA PRO A 92 12.04 5.19 14.31
C PRO A 92 12.91 5.81 13.20
N GLU A 93 14.02 6.47 13.53
CA GLU A 93 14.94 7.03 12.55
C GLU A 93 15.75 5.96 11.83
N GLU A 94 16.29 4.98 12.58
CA GLU A 94 17.03 3.85 12.04
C GLU A 94 16.15 2.99 11.11
N LEU A 95 14.90 2.75 11.50
CA LEU A 95 13.91 2.03 10.69
C LEU A 95 13.48 2.79 9.43
N LYS A 96 13.48 4.12 9.46
CA LYS A 96 13.29 4.95 8.26
C LYS A 96 14.50 4.87 7.32
N ALA A 97 15.70 4.94 7.86
CA ALA A 97 16.93 4.80 7.08
C ALA A 97 17.04 3.42 6.42
N ALA A 98 16.60 2.35 7.10
CA ALA A 98 16.49 1.00 6.56
C ALA A 98 15.34 0.81 5.56
N GLY A 99 14.50 1.83 5.31
CA GLY A 99 13.38 1.77 4.37
C GLY A 99 12.19 0.92 4.82
N VAL A 100 12.18 0.46 6.06
CA VAL A 100 11.11 -0.36 6.64
C VAL A 100 9.90 0.49 7.00
N LEU A 101 10.13 1.71 7.49
CA LEU A 101 9.09 2.68 7.79
C LEU A 101 8.91 3.65 6.62
N ARG A 102 7.66 3.79 6.15
CA ARG A 102 7.31 4.85 5.20
C ARG A 102 7.37 6.21 5.92
N SER A 103 7.96 7.21 5.29
CA SER A 103 8.19 8.55 5.86
C SER A 103 6.94 9.27 6.37
N ALA A 104 5.75 8.87 5.91
CA ALA A 104 4.47 9.49 6.26
C ALA A 104 3.89 9.08 7.64
N ALA A 105 4.45 8.05 8.30
CA ALA A 105 3.92 7.60 9.59
C ALA A 105 4.70 8.24 10.75
N PRO A 106 4.09 9.17 11.53
CA PRO A 106 4.78 9.89 12.58
C PRO A 106 5.07 9.06 13.83
N LEU A 107 4.26 8.04 14.11
CA LEU A 107 4.33 7.25 15.34
C LEU A 107 4.54 5.77 15.04
N LEU A 108 5.34 5.10 15.86
CA LEU A 108 5.64 3.68 15.75
C LEU A 108 4.96 2.87 16.84
N LYS A 109 4.30 1.77 16.46
CA LYS A 109 3.74 0.77 17.38
C LYS A 109 4.25 -0.62 17.03
N VAL A 110 4.72 -1.36 18.04
CA VAL A 110 5.23 -2.73 17.88
C VAL A 110 4.19 -3.73 18.34
N LEU A 111 3.91 -4.73 17.49
CA LEU A 111 2.97 -5.82 17.73
C LEU A 111 3.70 -7.16 17.89
N GLY A 112 3.07 -8.09 18.62
CA GLY A 112 3.65 -9.36 19.06
C GLY A 112 3.63 -10.50 18.06
N THR A 113 3.31 -10.28 16.77
CA THR A 113 3.26 -11.37 15.78
C THR A 113 4.67 -11.87 15.45
N GLY A 114 4.84 -13.19 15.49
CA GLY A 114 6.12 -13.88 15.26
C GLY A 114 6.93 -14.07 16.53
N ASP A 115 8.09 -14.71 16.41
CA ASP A 115 9.00 -14.97 17.50
C ASP A 115 10.35 -14.28 17.30
N LEU A 116 11.03 -13.98 18.39
CA LEU A 116 12.31 -13.31 18.40
C LEU A 116 13.32 -14.20 19.14
N THR A 117 14.40 -14.54 18.45
CA THR A 117 15.46 -15.41 19.01
C THR A 117 16.68 -14.63 19.48
N ARG A 118 16.79 -13.35 19.07
CA ARG A 118 17.94 -12.49 19.39
C ARG A 118 17.56 -11.34 20.32
N ALA A 119 18.49 -10.92 21.16
CA ALA A 119 18.32 -9.76 22.02
C ALA A 119 18.40 -8.47 21.21
N VAL A 120 17.32 -7.68 21.21
CA VAL A 120 17.23 -6.39 20.51
C VAL A 120 16.72 -5.29 21.44
N THR A 121 17.21 -4.08 21.26
CA THR A 121 16.69 -2.90 21.94
C THR A 121 15.79 -2.13 20.98
N VAL A 122 14.51 -2.04 21.28
CA VAL A 122 13.53 -1.39 20.41
C VAL A 122 12.99 -0.12 21.08
N LYS A 123 13.09 1.00 20.39
CA LYS A 123 12.53 2.29 20.80
C LYS A 123 11.26 2.57 19.99
N ALA A 124 10.09 2.66 20.63
CA ALA A 124 8.82 2.91 19.97
C ALA A 124 7.85 3.71 20.84
N HIS A 125 6.84 4.31 20.25
CA HIS A 125 5.83 5.10 20.94
C HIS A 125 4.80 4.22 21.68
N ARG A 126 4.52 3.02 21.15
CA ARG A 126 3.67 2.03 21.83
C ARG A 126 4.11 0.61 21.55
N PHE A 127 3.86 -0.27 22.51
CA PHE A 127 4.04 -1.71 22.41
C PHE A 127 2.73 -2.43 22.76
N SER A 128 2.45 -3.56 22.12
CA SER A 128 1.44 -4.48 22.61
C SER A 128 1.98 -5.24 23.84
N LYS A 129 1.10 -5.73 24.69
CA LYS A 129 1.51 -6.54 25.86
C LYS A 129 2.37 -7.74 25.46
N GLU A 130 1.96 -8.44 24.41
CA GLU A 130 2.68 -9.61 23.88
C GLU A 130 4.05 -9.24 23.27
N ALA A 131 4.13 -8.11 22.51
CA ALA A 131 5.40 -7.67 21.96
C ALA A 131 6.43 -7.38 23.06
N LYS A 132 6.01 -6.67 24.11
CA LYS A 132 6.87 -6.36 25.23
C LYS A 132 7.39 -7.63 25.91
N ALA A 133 6.48 -8.57 26.21
CA ALA A 133 6.85 -9.85 26.84
C ALA A 133 7.81 -10.68 25.97
N LYS A 134 7.60 -10.71 24.62
CA LYS A 134 8.49 -11.44 23.71
C LYS A 134 9.88 -10.80 23.59
N ILE A 135 9.97 -9.47 23.55
CA ILE A 135 11.25 -8.75 23.51
C ILE A 135 12.03 -8.97 24.82
N GLU A 136 11.38 -8.86 25.97
CA GLU A 136 11.99 -9.10 27.29
C GLU A 136 12.42 -10.57 27.46
N LYS A 137 11.59 -11.52 26.99
CA LYS A 137 11.91 -12.97 27.01
C LYS A 137 13.13 -13.30 26.15
N ALA A 138 13.33 -12.60 25.04
CA ALA A 138 14.52 -12.73 24.18
C ALA A 138 15.76 -12.00 24.73
N GLY A 139 15.70 -11.43 25.95
CA GLY A 139 16.79 -10.67 26.55
C GLY A 139 16.97 -9.25 26.01
N GLY A 140 16.01 -8.76 25.26
CA GLY A 140 16.00 -7.41 24.69
C GLY A 140 15.41 -6.36 25.64
N LYS A 141 15.42 -5.10 25.20
CA LYS A 141 14.82 -3.97 25.93
C LYS A 141 13.80 -3.23 25.08
N ALA A 142 12.60 -3.01 25.63
CA ALA A 142 11.56 -2.17 25.02
C ALA A 142 11.56 -0.78 25.67
N ILE A 143 11.91 0.26 24.93
CA ILE A 143 12.01 1.62 25.41
C ILE A 143 10.85 2.43 24.81
N LEU A 144 10.02 3.04 25.67
CA LEU A 144 8.97 3.94 25.25
C LEU A 144 9.53 5.31 24.92
N ILE A 145 9.20 5.83 23.77
CA ILE A 145 9.45 7.22 23.35
C ILE A 145 8.17 8.00 23.62
N GLU A 146 8.27 9.12 24.29
CA GLU A 146 7.13 10.02 24.44
C GLU A 146 6.74 10.58 23.09
N SER A 147 5.46 10.42 22.73
CA SER A 147 4.90 11.10 21.56
C SER A 147 4.90 12.60 21.83
N PRO A 148 5.23 13.46 20.86
CA PRO A 148 5.00 14.89 21.01
C PRO A 148 3.51 15.06 21.33
N LYS A 149 3.21 15.57 22.50
CA LYS A 149 1.83 15.95 22.88
C LYS A 149 1.36 16.90 21.78
N THR A 150 0.33 16.52 21.05
CA THR A 150 -0.41 17.49 20.24
C THR A 150 -0.93 18.52 21.24
N THR A 151 -0.23 19.64 21.36
CA THR A 151 -0.75 20.81 22.03
C THR A 151 -2.00 21.16 21.24
N ALA A 152 -3.17 20.80 21.79
CA ALA A 152 -4.42 21.39 21.37
C ALA A 152 -4.21 22.90 21.50
N ALA A 153 -4.24 23.59 20.38
CA ALA A 153 -4.28 25.04 20.38
C ALA A 153 -5.53 25.46 21.17
N GLU A 154 -5.31 26.23 22.21
CA GLU A 154 -6.32 27.07 22.82
C GLU A 154 -6.90 28.05 21.81
#